data_1b4007fa9ef5e2388db5228544ee87d2
#
_entry.id   1b4007fa9ef5e2388db5228544ee87d2
#
_cell.length_a   1.000
_cell.length_b   1.000
_cell.length_c   1.000
_cell.angle_alpha   90.00
_cell.angle_beta   90.00
_cell.angle_gamma   90.00
#
_symmetry.space_group_name_H-M   'P 1'
#
loop_
_entity.id
_entity.type
_entity.pdbx_description
1 polymer ?
#
loop_
_entity_poly.entity_id
_entity_poly.type
_entity_poly.pdbx_seq_one_letter_code
_entity_poly.pdbx_strand_id
1 'polypeptide(L)'
;VPRVLRLVAACALTVAAVLPSSAAAKVPQGFFGVMVDGPATETPGILEREAPRIRAAGAQTVRFAIDWASAQPYATAAEVPEAERARFTDVDGVPTDLSRSDRIVRLLAAQGLRPLPVILHAPDWAAKFPGSLLTDPRRYASPPSGPEPYARFVAALARRYGPTGSLWSTVPPQRRRPIRTWQVWNEMNLNVFWNEPDFQEGYVPLLRATRAAVRAVDPRALIATGGLTNGSVPAWTALRRIYEAGGRGSFDVVAIHPYTRSAAGVLATVRATRRVTAARGQRTIPIVLTEVAFSSSGGDSPDARRFATWDTTERGQADRLRSTFRLLARQRRALGIGGVSWYTWLSPQARRANWSSYAGLSRLSGDRIVRKPALLTYRTTVRELSR
;
A
#
# COMPACT_ATOMS: atom_id res chain seq x y z
N VAL A 1 5.94 -83.35 33.41
CA VAL A 1 6.40 -82.60 32.21
C VAL A 1 6.13 -81.11 32.39
N PRO A 2 7.13 -80.26 32.57
CA PRO A 2 6.93 -78.80 32.76
C PRO A 2 6.85 -78.07 31.43
N ARG A 3 5.86 -77.12 31.31
CA ARG A 3 5.73 -76.17 30.23
C ARG A 3 6.71 -75.00 30.39
N VAL A 4 7.56 -74.86 29.38
CA VAL A 4 8.46 -73.69 29.29
C VAL A 4 7.73 -72.52 28.66
N LEU A 5 7.52 -71.42 29.43
CA LEU A 5 6.99 -70.15 28.94
C LEU A 5 8.15 -69.36 28.30
N ARG A 6 8.06 -69.11 26.99
CA ARG A 6 9.00 -68.18 26.32
C ARG A 6 8.41 -66.78 26.35
N LEU A 7 9.07 -65.87 27.12
CA LEU A 7 8.84 -64.44 27.03
C LEU A 7 9.51 -63.89 25.74
N VAL A 8 8.72 -63.30 24.85
CA VAL A 8 9.23 -62.52 23.73
C VAL A 8 9.19 -61.05 24.18
N ALA A 9 10.35 -60.47 24.41
CA ALA A 9 10.51 -59.03 24.67
C ALA A 9 10.44 -58.27 23.34
N ALA A 10 9.36 -57.51 23.11
CA ALA A 10 9.25 -56.59 21.99
C ALA A 10 9.96 -55.30 22.33
N CYS A 11 11.12 -55.02 21.75
CA CYS A 11 11.77 -53.71 21.78
C CYS A 11 11.04 -52.76 20.80
N ALA A 12 10.24 -51.85 21.34
CA ALA A 12 9.68 -50.73 20.56
C ALA A 12 10.77 -49.70 20.32
N LEU A 13 11.34 -49.66 19.12
CA LEU A 13 12.18 -48.57 18.65
C LEU A 13 11.27 -47.38 18.35
N THR A 14 11.25 -46.40 19.25
CA THR A 14 10.70 -45.07 18.99
C THR A 14 11.65 -44.28 18.06
N VAL A 15 11.36 -44.31 16.76
CA VAL A 15 12.02 -43.41 15.81
C VAL A 15 11.43 -42.01 16.03
N ALA A 16 12.14 -41.17 16.78
CA ALA A 16 11.83 -39.76 16.84
C ALA A 16 12.11 -39.16 15.45
N ALA A 17 11.04 -38.91 14.68
CA ALA A 17 11.12 -38.16 13.44
C ALA A 17 11.55 -36.74 13.79
N VAL A 18 12.84 -36.44 13.62
CA VAL A 18 13.37 -35.06 13.60
C VAL A 18 12.80 -34.41 12.36
N LEU A 19 11.65 -33.74 12.50
CA LEU A 19 11.14 -32.86 11.46
C LEU A 19 12.21 -31.79 11.21
N PRO A 20 12.69 -31.65 9.97
CA PRO A 20 13.66 -30.60 9.68
C PRO A 20 13.03 -29.27 10.06
N SER A 21 13.65 -28.56 10.98
CA SER A 21 13.35 -27.16 11.25
C SER A 21 13.47 -26.43 9.90
N SER A 22 12.33 -26.11 9.29
CA SER A 22 12.33 -25.37 8.04
C SER A 22 12.93 -23.99 8.38
N ALA A 23 14.22 -23.83 8.12
CA ALA A 23 14.85 -22.52 8.13
C ALA A 23 13.92 -21.58 7.35
N ALA A 24 13.37 -20.59 8.03
CA ALA A 24 12.38 -19.70 7.45
C ALA A 24 13.03 -19.04 6.22
N ALA A 25 12.68 -19.55 5.02
CA ALA A 25 13.36 -19.12 3.83
C ALA A 25 13.24 -17.60 3.70
N LYS A 26 14.39 -16.96 3.52
CA LYS A 26 14.58 -15.51 3.36
C LYS A 26 13.46 -14.87 2.53
N VAL A 27 12.91 -13.74 2.98
CA VAL A 27 11.91 -13.00 2.20
C VAL A 27 12.54 -12.40 0.94
N PRO A 28 11.79 -12.31 -0.17
CA PRO A 28 12.32 -11.73 -1.40
C PRO A 28 12.59 -10.23 -1.21
N GLN A 29 13.50 -9.71 -2.03
CA GLN A 29 13.78 -8.29 -2.07
C GLN A 29 12.54 -7.51 -2.51
N GLY A 30 12.18 -6.45 -1.77
CA GLY A 30 10.97 -5.63 -2.00
C GLY A 30 9.80 -6.03 -1.12
N PHE A 31 9.94 -7.07 -0.27
CA PHE A 31 8.86 -7.56 0.57
C PHE A 31 8.45 -6.56 1.66
N PHE A 32 9.40 -5.87 2.28
CA PHE A 32 9.12 -4.89 3.33
C PHE A 32 9.12 -3.47 2.80
N GLY A 33 8.05 -2.75 3.09
CA GLY A 33 7.87 -1.35 2.75
C GLY A 33 7.31 -0.51 3.88
N VAL A 34 7.22 0.78 3.59
CA VAL A 34 6.52 1.77 4.42
C VAL A 34 5.70 2.69 3.52
N MET A 35 4.62 3.25 4.06
CA MET A 35 3.92 4.39 3.48
C MET A 35 4.58 5.69 3.93
N VAL A 36 4.68 6.66 3.03
CA VAL A 36 5.00 8.07 3.35
C VAL A 36 3.85 8.95 2.90
N ASP A 37 3.30 9.70 3.84
CA ASP A 37 2.17 10.61 3.65
C ASP A 37 2.23 11.75 4.69
N GLY A 38 1.25 12.63 4.67
CA GLY A 38 1.13 13.74 5.62
C GLY A 38 2.45 14.48 5.83
N PRO A 39 2.92 14.65 7.08
CA PRO A 39 4.12 15.45 7.36
C PRO A 39 5.36 14.99 6.59
N ALA A 40 5.48 13.71 6.25
CA ALA A 40 6.64 13.20 5.53
C ALA A 40 6.74 13.75 4.10
N THR A 41 5.62 14.00 3.45
CA THR A 41 5.56 14.46 2.05
C THR A 41 5.11 15.91 1.89
N GLU A 42 4.42 16.46 2.89
CA GLU A 42 3.80 17.78 2.85
C GLU A 42 4.70 18.86 3.45
N THR A 43 5.51 18.51 4.47
CA THR A 43 6.43 19.47 5.08
C THR A 43 7.76 19.47 4.32
N PRO A 44 8.19 20.64 3.79
CA PRO A 44 9.46 20.75 3.06
C PRO A 44 10.66 20.21 3.86
N GLY A 45 11.54 19.49 3.18
CA GLY A 45 12.79 18.96 3.75
C GLY A 45 12.64 17.74 4.66
N ILE A 46 11.42 17.33 5.05
CA ILE A 46 11.25 16.15 5.91
C ILE A 46 11.61 14.88 5.14
N LEU A 47 11.08 14.66 3.95
CA LEU A 47 11.37 13.45 3.19
C LEU A 47 12.85 13.33 2.83
N GLU A 48 13.51 14.46 2.54
CA GLU A 48 14.94 14.53 2.26
C GLU A 48 15.77 13.98 3.43
N ARG A 49 15.41 14.38 4.65
CA ARG A 49 16.08 13.90 5.88
C ARG A 49 15.73 12.47 6.23
N GLU A 50 14.51 12.03 5.90
CA GLU A 50 13.99 10.73 6.33
C GLU A 50 14.25 9.61 5.32
N ALA A 51 14.36 9.87 4.01
CA ALA A 51 14.59 8.83 3.01
C ALA A 51 15.85 7.97 3.26
N PRO A 52 17.01 8.55 3.66
CA PRO A 52 18.15 7.73 4.07
C PRO A 52 17.85 6.86 5.29
N ARG A 53 17.07 7.37 6.24
CA ARG A 53 16.68 6.63 7.46
C ARG A 53 15.68 5.51 7.17
N ILE A 54 14.75 5.73 6.24
CA ILE A 54 13.84 4.69 5.72
C ILE A 54 14.67 3.54 5.14
N ARG A 55 15.68 3.85 4.33
CA ARG A 55 16.61 2.85 3.78
C ARG A 55 17.39 2.13 4.87
N ALA A 56 17.96 2.87 5.82
CA ALA A 56 18.72 2.32 6.93
C ALA A 56 17.89 1.44 7.89
N ALA A 57 16.57 1.70 7.98
CA ALA A 57 15.64 0.85 8.70
C ALA A 57 15.37 -0.49 8.00
N GLY A 58 15.79 -0.64 6.73
CA GLY A 58 15.63 -1.86 5.95
C GLY A 58 14.40 -1.87 5.03
N ALA A 59 13.64 -0.78 4.96
CA ALA A 59 12.60 -0.66 3.96
C ALA A 59 13.19 -0.73 2.55
N GLN A 60 12.46 -1.38 1.66
CA GLN A 60 12.89 -1.60 0.28
C GLN A 60 11.91 -0.99 -0.72
N THR A 61 10.65 -0.86 -0.31
CA THR A 61 9.57 -0.25 -1.07
C THR A 61 8.98 0.92 -0.26
N VAL A 62 8.69 2.01 -0.94
CA VAL A 62 8.01 3.16 -0.33
C VAL A 62 6.75 3.45 -1.13
N ARG A 63 5.61 3.29 -0.47
CA ARG A 63 4.32 3.67 -1.00
C ARG A 63 4.09 5.16 -0.75
N PHE A 64 3.55 5.86 -1.73
CA PHE A 64 3.22 7.29 -1.64
C PHE A 64 2.06 7.63 -2.56
N ALA A 65 1.35 8.72 -2.28
CA ALA A 65 0.26 9.18 -3.10
C ALA A 65 0.74 10.08 -4.25
N ILE A 66 0.22 9.84 -5.45
CA ILE A 66 0.16 10.82 -6.53
C ILE A 66 -1.28 11.31 -6.60
N ASP A 67 -1.49 12.52 -6.14
CA ASP A 67 -2.79 13.18 -6.13
C ASP A 67 -3.08 13.73 -7.52
N TRP A 68 -4.03 13.10 -8.22
CA TRP A 68 -4.36 13.49 -9.59
C TRP A 68 -4.96 14.89 -9.66
N ALA A 69 -5.83 15.23 -8.71
CA ALA A 69 -6.44 16.56 -8.66
C ALA A 69 -5.39 17.68 -8.48
N SER A 70 -4.36 17.42 -7.68
CA SER A 70 -3.26 18.38 -7.51
C SER A 70 -2.32 18.43 -8.73
N ALA A 71 -2.15 17.31 -9.44
CA ALA A 71 -1.29 17.25 -10.62
C ALA A 71 -1.95 17.86 -11.87
N GLN A 72 -3.27 17.74 -12.00
CA GLN A 72 -4.05 18.26 -13.13
C GLN A 72 -5.28 19.07 -12.65
N PRO A 73 -5.08 20.20 -11.96
CA PRO A 73 -6.19 20.98 -11.39
C PRO A 73 -7.04 21.66 -12.46
N TYR A 74 -6.52 21.85 -13.68
CA TYR A 74 -7.14 22.54 -14.81
C TYR A 74 -7.38 21.58 -15.96
N ALA A 75 -8.53 21.74 -16.65
CA ALA A 75 -8.85 20.93 -17.83
C ALA A 75 -8.06 21.38 -19.07
N THR A 76 -7.84 22.67 -19.20
CA THR A 76 -7.22 23.30 -20.37
C THR A 76 -6.14 24.30 -19.98
N ALA A 77 -5.19 24.58 -20.89
CA ALA A 77 -4.14 25.58 -20.69
C ALA A 77 -4.69 27.00 -20.49
N ALA A 78 -5.88 27.31 -21.03
CA ALA A 78 -6.51 28.61 -20.89
C ALA A 78 -6.98 28.89 -19.44
N GLU A 79 -7.27 27.85 -18.68
CA GLU A 79 -7.69 27.96 -17.28
C GLU A 79 -6.52 28.19 -16.31
N VAL A 80 -5.28 27.94 -16.76
CA VAL A 80 -4.09 28.08 -15.89
C VAL A 80 -3.80 29.56 -15.66
N PRO A 81 -3.82 30.03 -14.39
CA PRO A 81 -3.40 31.40 -14.06
C PRO A 81 -2.01 31.70 -14.59
N GLU A 82 -1.81 32.91 -15.13
CA GLU A 82 -0.53 33.29 -15.73
C GLU A 82 0.67 33.10 -14.78
N ALA A 83 0.52 33.45 -13.53
CA ALA A 83 1.55 33.29 -12.50
C ALA A 83 1.95 31.83 -12.23
N GLU A 84 1.11 30.86 -12.60
CA GLU A 84 1.35 29.43 -12.38
C GLU A 84 1.80 28.69 -13.63
N ARG A 85 1.67 29.28 -14.83
CA ARG A 85 1.94 28.60 -16.11
C ARG A 85 3.28 27.89 -16.17
N ALA A 86 4.32 28.48 -15.61
CA ALA A 86 5.67 27.91 -15.61
C ALA A 86 5.78 26.55 -14.88
N ARG A 87 4.81 26.20 -14.02
CA ARG A 87 4.78 24.94 -13.27
C ARG A 87 4.19 23.79 -14.10
N PHE A 88 3.41 24.11 -15.12
CA PHE A 88 2.68 23.11 -15.88
C PHE A 88 3.34 22.81 -17.21
N THR A 89 3.31 21.53 -17.58
CA THR A 89 3.64 21.04 -18.92
C THR A 89 2.41 20.42 -19.54
N ASP A 90 2.30 20.50 -20.87
CA ASP A 90 1.22 19.80 -21.56
C ASP A 90 1.41 18.28 -21.50
N VAL A 91 0.41 17.58 -21.08
CA VAL A 91 0.35 16.11 -21.10
C VAL A 91 -0.97 15.67 -21.75
N ASP A 92 -0.86 15.26 -23.00
CA ASP A 92 -2.01 14.82 -23.80
C ASP A 92 -3.15 15.90 -23.83
N GLY A 93 -2.81 17.18 -23.91
CA GLY A 93 -3.72 18.32 -23.94
C GLY A 93 -4.16 18.85 -22.55
N VAL A 94 -3.64 18.27 -21.47
CA VAL A 94 -4.01 18.67 -20.09
C VAL A 94 -2.80 19.26 -19.36
N PRO A 95 -2.90 20.49 -18.80
CA PRO A 95 -1.86 21.09 -17.99
C PRO A 95 -1.53 20.23 -16.78
N THR A 96 -0.27 19.84 -16.63
CA THR A 96 0.14 18.86 -15.63
C THR A 96 1.38 19.33 -14.88
N ASP A 97 1.31 19.37 -13.54
CA ASP A 97 2.44 19.59 -12.64
C ASP A 97 2.88 18.29 -11.98
N LEU A 98 4.02 17.74 -12.41
CA LEU A 98 4.64 16.56 -11.82
C LEU A 98 5.78 16.86 -10.86
N SER A 99 6.02 18.12 -10.51
CA SER A 99 7.17 18.56 -9.69
C SER A 99 7.25 17.81 -8.35
N ARG A 100 6.11 17.67 -7.65
CA ARG A 100 6.03 16.93 -6.38
C ARG A 100 6.35 15.44 -6.59
N SER A 101 5.77 14.82 -7.59
CA SER A 101 5.99 13.40 -7.87
C SER A 101 7.42 13.13 -8.33
N ASP A 102 7.98 13.99 -9.18
CA ASP A 102 9.38 13.94 -9.63
C ASP A 102 10.34 13.99 -8.44
N ARG A 103 10.11 14.94 -7.51
CA ARG A 103 10.92 15.10 -6.30
C ARG A 103 10.90 13.82 -5.46
N ILE A 104 9.73 13.27 -5.18
CA ILE A 104 9.59 12.05 -4.37
C ILE A 104 10.29 10.87 -5.06
N VAL A 105 10.02 10.64 -6.34
CA VAL A 105 10.59 9.51 -7.09
C VAL A 105 12.12 9.62 -7.17
N ARG A 106 12.68 10.80 -7.42
CA ARG A 106 14.14 11.04 -7.43
C ARG A 106 14.77 10.77 -6.06
N LEU A 107 14.16 11.29 -4.98
CA LEU A 107 14.65 11.08 -3.62
C LEU A 107 14.68 9.57 -3.24
N LEU A 108 13.60 8.85 -3.52
CA LEU A 108 13.52 7.42 -3.25
C LEU A 108 14.54 6.65 -4.08
N ALA A 109 14.66 6.96 -5.37
CA ALA A 109 15.63 6.33 -6.27
C ALA A 109 17.08 6.56 -5.82
N ALA A 110 17.42 7.78 -5.38
CA ALA A 110 18.74 8.12 -4.85
C ALA A 110 19.13 7.26 -3.64
N GLN A 111 18.16 6.82 -2.84
CA GLN A 111 18.36 5.93 -1.70
C GLN A 111 18.23 4.43 -2.07
N GLY A 112 18.04 4.08 -3.34
CA GLY A 112 17.82 2.70 -3.77
C GLY A 112 16.49 2.11 -3.31
N LEU A 113 15.52 2.96 -2.90
CA LEU A 113 14.17 2.59 -2.53
C LEU A 113 13.29 2.46 -3.78
N ARG A 114 12.40 1.46 -3.80
CA ARG A 114 11.45 1.25 -4.91
C ARG A 114 10.19 2.08 -4.67
N PRO A 115 9.84 3.01 -5.58
CA PRO A 115 8.59 3.75 -5.47
C PRO A 115 7.39 2.83 -5.78
N LEU A 116 6.34 2.93 -4.98
CA LEU A 116 5.03 2.30 -5.22
C LEU A 116 3.96 3.40 -5.14
N PRO A 117 3.60 4.03 -6.25
CA PRO A 117 2.58 5.07 -6.23
C PRO A 117 1.18 4.48 -6.10
N VAL A 118 0.34 5.14 -5.33
CA VAL A 118 -1.12 5.06 -5.41
C VAL A 118 -1.64 6.34 -6.06
N ILE A 119 -2.44 6.20 -7.11
CA ILE A 119 -3.01 7.33 -7.86
C ILE A 119 -4.48 7.46 -7.48
N LEU A 120 -4.87 8.64 -7.00
CA LEU A 120 -6.22 8.85 -6.49
C LEU A 120 -6.64 10.32 -6.61
N HIS A 121 -7.90 10.60 -6.26
CA HIS A 121 -8.56 11.90 -6.24
C HIS A 121 -8.73 12.51 -7.64
N ALA A 122 -9.97 12.48 -8.13
CA ALA A 122 -10.32 13.11 -9.41
C ALA A 122 -10.28 14.64 -9.28
N PRO A 123 -9.70 15.38 -10.26
CA PRO A 123 -9.89 16.82 -10.34
C PRO A 123 -11.35 17.14 -10.67
N ASP A 124 -11.79 18.36 -10.36
CA ASP A 124 -13.19 18.78 -10.56
C ASP A 124 -13.68 18.57 -11.98
N TRP A 125 -12.86 18.87 -12.98
CA TRP A 125 -13.21 18.72 -14.39
C TRP A 125 -13.41 17.26 -14.84
N ALA A 126 -12.88 16.30 -14.08
CA ALA A 126 -13.00 14.87 -14.35
C ALA A 126 -13.81 14.13 -13.27
N ALA A 127 -14.27 14.80 -12.24
CA ALA A 127 -15.01 14.21 -11.14
C ALA A 127 -16.48 13.93 -11.54
N LYS A 128 -17.04 12.83 -11.06
CA LYS A 128 -18.48 12.52 -11.27
C LYS A 128 -19.37 13.50 -10.52
N PHE A 129 -18.90 14.00 -9.37
CA PHE A 129 -19.61 14.94 -8.52
C PHE A 129 -18.75 16.21 -8.35
N PRO A 130 -18.66 17.07 -9.40
CA PRO A 130 -17.87 18.29 -9.35
C PRO A 130 -18.53 19.32 -8.42
N GLY A 131 -17.73 20.28 -7.90
CA GLY A 131 -18.21 21.37 -7.08
C GLY A 131 -18.50 21.04 -5.62
N SER A 132 -18.59 19.78 -5.22
CA SER A 132 -18.69 19.38 -3.82
C SER A 132 -17.37 19.59 -3.06
N LEU A 133 -16.31 19.90 -3.77
CA LEU A 133 -14.93 19.84 -3.30
C LEU A 133 -14.52 21.02 -2.41
N LEU A 134 -15.14 22.17 -2.55
CA LEU A 134 -14.78 23.37 -1.77
C LEU A 134 -15.55 23.48 -0.46
N THR A 135 -16.71 22.85 -0.35
CA THR A 135 -17.63 22.98 0.78
C THR A 135 -17.89 21.68 1.53
N ASP A 136 -17.50 20.54 0.98
CA ASP A 136 -17.75 19.23 1.55
C ASP A 136 -16.43 18.50 1.90
N PRO A 137 -16.21 18.10 3.16
CA PRO A 137 -15.08 17.24 3.53
C PRO A 137 -15.03 15.89 2.79
N ARG A 138 -16.12 15.51 2.08
CA ARG A 138 -16.15 14.40 1.14
C ARG A 138 -15.45 14.71 -0.20
N ARG A 139 -14.72 15.82 -0.28
CA ARG A 139 -13.95 16.28 -1.44
C ARG A 139 -13.17 15.17 -2.16
N TYR A 140 -12.61 14.24 -1.38
CA TYR A 140 -11.80 13.14 -1.92
C TYR A 140 -12.62 11.91 -2.33
N ALA A 141 -13.93 11.95 -2.14
CA ALA A 141 -14.82 10.81 -2.31
C ALA A 141 -15.40 10.69 -3.72
N SER A 142 -15.27 11.72 -4.58
CA SER A 142 -15.81 11.64 -5.94
C SER A 142 -14.99 10.70 -6.82
N PRO A 143 -15.60 9.65 -7.39
CA PRO A 143 -14.95 8.90 -8.46
C PRO A 143 -14.81 9.75 -9.73
N PRO A 144 -13.99 9.32 -10.70
CA PRO A 144 -13.99 9.91 -12.03
C PRO A 144 -15.37 9.76 -12.71
N SER A 145 -15.76 10.76 -13.51
CA SER A 145 -16.96 10.71 -14.35
C SER A 145 -16.88 9.65 -15.45
N GLY A 146 -15.67 9.32 -15.90
CA GLY A 146 -15.35 8.26 -16.83
C GLY A 146 -13.92 7.75 -16.63
N PRO A 147 -13.58 6.56 -17.13
CA PRO A 147 -12.28 5.94 -16.88
C PRO A 147 -11.13 6.52 -17.72
N GLU A 148 -11.42 7.13 -18.89
CA GLU A 148 -10.41 7.49 -19.87
C GLU A 148 -9.47 8.61 -19.41
N PRO A 149 -9.94 9.72 -18.79
CA PRO A 149 -9.03 10.78 -18.32
C PRO A 149 -8.03 10.27 -17.29
N TYR A 150 -8.51 9.47 -16.35
CA TYR A 150 -7.65 8.84 -15.34
C TYR A 150 -6.64 7.88 -15.98
N ALA A 151 -7.07 7.04 -16.91
CA ALA A 151 -6.23 6.07 -17.60
C ALA A 151 -5.11 6.77 -18.40
N ARG A 152 -5.43 7.88 -19.10
CA ARG A 152 -4.43 8.71 -19.78
C ARG A 152 -3.42 9.31 -18.81
N PHE A 153 -3.88 9.84 -17.68
CA PHE A 153 -2.99 10.37 -16.66
C PHE A 153 -2.02 9.29 -16.13
N VAL A 154 -2.52 8.09 -15.78
CA VAL A 154 -1.63 7.01 -15.30
C VAL A 154 -0.68 6.54 -16.40
N ALA A 155 -1.09 6.51 -17.67
CA ALA A 155 -0.21 6.22 -18.79
C ALA A 155 0.89 7.30 -18.95
N ALA A 156 0.57 8.57 -18.73
CA ALA A 156 1.56 9.64 -18.72
C ALA A 156 2.58 9.47 -17.58
N LEU A 157 2.14 9.06 -16.40
CA LEU A 157 3.03 8.70 -15.31
C LEU A 157 3.94 7.51 -15.70
N ALA A 158 3.41 6.53 -16.43
CA ALA A 158 4.21 5.39 -16.92
C ALA A 158 5.25 5.84 -17.97
N ARG A 159 4.92 6.77 -18.87
CA ARG A 159 5.87 7.41 -19.77
C ARG A 159 6.94 8.23 -19.02
N ARG A 160 6.63 8.75 -17.84
CA ARG A 160 7.56 9.53 -17.02
C ARG A 160 8.45 8.69 -16.15
N TYR A 161 7.88 7.67 -15.43
CA TYR A 161 8.55 6.93 -14.36
C TYR A 161 8.75 5.44 -14.65
N GLY A 162 8.24 4.94 -15.76
CA GLY A 162 8.40 3.54 -16.17
C GLY A 162 9.85 3.21 -16.59
N PRO A 163 10.11 1.99 -17.04
CA PRO A 163 11.47 1.54 -17.37
C PRO A 163 12.20 2.40 -18.40
N THR A 164 11.49 2.91 -19.38
CA THR A 164 11.98 3.81 -20.43
C THR A 164 11.64 5.27 -20.18
N GLY A 165 11.21 5.57 -18.94
CA GLY A 165 10.64 6.85 -18.58
C GLY A 165 11.59 8.03 -18.70
N SER A 166 11.04 9.18 -19.10
CA SER A 166 11.82 10.41 -19.37
C SER A 166 12.53 10.96 -18.12
N LEU A 167 12.03 10.68 -16.90
CA LEU A 167 12.71 11.06 -15.66
C LEU A 167 14.12 10.49 -15.56
N TRP A 168 14.32 9.30 -16.13
CA TRP A 168 15.57 8.55 -15.98
C TRP A 168 16.69 9.01 -16.92
N SER A 169 16.41 9.90 -17.88
CA SER A 169 17.42 10.44 -18.78
C SER A 169 18.56 11.15 -18.03
N THR A 170 18.24 11.81 -16.90
CA THR A 170 19.18 12.55 -16.05
C THR A 170 19.66 11.75 -14.83
N VAL A 171 19.27 10.47 -14.70
CA VAL A 171 19.64 9.63 -13.57
C VAL A 171 20.58 8.51 -14.03
N PRO A 172 21.76 8.32 -13.41
CA PRO A 172 22.68 7.23 -13.73
C PRO A 172 21.99 5.86 -13.68
N PRO A 173 22.23 4.94 -14.63
CA PRO A 173 21.51 3.67 -14.76
C PRO A 173 21.45 2.85 -13.47
N GLN A 174 22.52 2.77 -12.69
CA GLN A 174 22.61 2.02 -11.44
C GLN A 174 21.73 2.59 -10.32
N ARG A 175 21.34 3.88 -10.42
CA ARG A 175 20.45 4.56 -9.48
C ARG A 175 18.99 4.57 -9.90
N ARG A 176 18.68 4.15 -11.14
CA ARG A 176 17.30 4.12 -11.61
C ARG A 176 16.47 3.13 -10.84
N ARG A 177 15.26 3.53 -10.47
CA ARG A 177 14.27 2.70 -9.78
C ARG A 177 12.92 2.84 -10.47
N PRO A 178 12.79 2.34 -11.71
CA PRO A 178 11.58 2.53 -12.51
C PRO A 178 10.38 1.89 -11.83
N ILE A 179 9.24 2.55 -11.98
CA ILE A 179 7.96 2.08 -11.46
C ILE A 179 7.40 1.06 -12.45
N ARG A 180 7.07 -0.13 -11.94
CA ARG A 180 6.43 -1.21 -12.71
C ARG A 180 5.08 -1.64 -12.14
N THR A 181 4.73 -1.18 -10.94
CA THR A 181 3.45 -1.48 -10.30
C THR A 181 2.71 -0.18 -10.05
N TRP A 182 1.50 -0.09 -10.56
CA TRP A 182 0.64 1.09 -10.51
C TRP A 182 -0.59 0.73 -9.70
N GLN A 183 -0.75 1.36 -8.53
CA GLN A 183 -1.92 1.13 -7.68
C GLN A 183 -3.04 2.08 -8.08
N VAL A 184 -4.14 1.51 -8.57
CA VAL A 184 -5.28 2.26 -9.11
C VAL A 184 -6.25 2.55 -7.98
N TRP A 185 -6.34 3.83 -7.60
CA TRP A 185 -7.18 4.34 -6.53
C TRP A 185 -6.83 3.82 -5.13
N ASN A 186 -7.58 4.31 -4.10
CA ASN A 186 -7.41 3.91 -2.71
C ASN A 186 -8.76 3.60 -2.08
N GLU A 187 -8.86 2.46 -1.38
CA GLU A 187 -9.99 2.09 -0.49
C GLU A 187 -11.38 2.41 -1.06
N MET A 188 -11.62 2.11 -2.34
CA MET A 188 -12.88 2.41 -3.04
C MET A 188 -14.10 1.72 -2.41
N ASN A 189 -13.89 0.79 -1.48
CA ASN A 189 -14.97 0.20 -0.69
C ASN A 189 -15.33 1.02 0.57
N LEU A 190 -14.78 2.24 0.70
CA LEU A 190 -15.16 3.23 1.70
C LEU A 190 -15.72 4.48 1.03
N ASN A 191 -16.86 4.98 1.53
CA ASN A 191 -17.51 6.17 1.00
C ASN A 191 -16.67 7.45 1.06
N VAL A 192 -15.64 7.48 1.92
CA VAL A 192 -14.70 8.62 2.01
C VAL A 192 -13.69 8.66 0.87
N PHE A 193 -13.56 7.59 0.07
CA PHE A 193 -12.68 7.52 -1.10
C PHE A 193 -13.44 7.25 -2.40
N TRP A 194 -14.69 6.77 -2.30
CA TRP A 194 -15.55 6.51 -3.46
C TRP A 194 -17.01 6.63 -3.04
N ASN A 195 -17.63 7.76 -3.37
CA ASN A 195 -18.96 8.13 -2.87
C ASN A 195 -20.12 7.46 -3.65
N GLU A 196 -19.96 6.16 -3.93
CA GLU A 196 -21.00 5.34 -4.55
C GLU A 196 -21.04 3.96 -3.83
N PRO A 197 -22.24 3.48 -3.48
CA PRO A 197 -22.39 2.21 -2.76
C PRO A 197 -21.93 1.00 -3.59
N ASP A 198 -22.16 1.05 -4.91
CA ASP A 198 -21.78 0.01 -5.87
C ASP A 198 -20.51 0.38 -6.62
N PHE A 199 -19.48 0.72 -5.85
CA PHE A 199 -18.19 1.19 -6.35
C PHE A 199 -17.61 0.33 -7.48
N GLN A 200 -17.90 -0.98 -7.50
CA GLN A 200 -17.35 -1.92 -8.48
C GLN A 200 -17.81 -1.60 -9.92
N GLU A 201 -18.97 -0.97 -10.10
CA GLU A 201 -19.50 -0.62 -11.41
C GLU A 201 -18.66 0.44 -12.12
N GLY A 202 -18.20 1.46 -11.40
CA GLY A 202 -17.26 2.47 -11.92
C GLY A 202 -15.81 2.02 -11.86
N TYR A 203 -15.44 1.26 -10.82
CA TYR A 203 -14.07 0.90 -10.58
C TYR A 203 -13.53 -0.18 -11.54
N VAL A 204 -14.35 -1.16 -11.95
CA VAL A 204 -13.89 -2.19 -12.90
C VAL A 204 -13.59 -1.61 -14.29
N PRO A 205 -14.42 -0.74 -14.89
CA PRO A 205 -14.04 0.01 -16.08
C PRO A 205 -12.75 0.83 -15.92
N LEU A 206 -12.57 1.49 -14.75
CA LEU A 206 -11.35 2.25 -14.44
C LEU A 206 -10.10 1.37 -14.48
N LEU A 207 -10.16 0.19 -13.84
CA LEU A 207 -9.06 -0.79 -13.87
C LEU A 207 -8.73 -1.25 -15.30
N ARG A 208 -9.75 -1.56 -16.10
CA ARG A 208 -9.58 -2.04 -17.48
C ARG A 208 -8.92 -0.99 -18.36
N ALA A 209 -9.45 0.25 -18.36
CA ALA A 209 -8.91 1.35 -19.12
C ALA A 209 -7.48 1.67 -18.71
N THR A 210 -7.22 1.75 -17.39
CA THR A 210 -5.88 2.01 -16.87
C THR A 210 -4.89 0.91 -17.27
N ARG A 211 -5.29 -0.37 -17.17
CA ARG A 211 -4.44 -1.49 -17.59
C ARG A 211 -4.10 -1.42 -19.07
N ALA A 212 -5.08 -1.16 -19.91
CA ALA A 212 -4.87 -1.03 -21.36
C ALA A 212 -3.91 0.12 -21.68
N ALA A 213 -4.16 1.32 -21.13
CA ALA A 213 -3.36 2.50 -21.38
C ALA A 213 -1.91 2.38 -20.85
N VAL A 214 -1.72 1.86 -19.64
CA VAL A 214 -0.38 1.66 -19.07
C VAL A 214 0.39 0.58 -19.81
N ARG A 215 -0.24 -0.51 -20.23
CA ARG A 215 0.43 -1.59 -20.97
C ARG A 215 0.77 -1.25 -22.42
N ALA A 216 0.11 -0.27 -22.99
CA ALA A 216 0.54 0.32 -24.25
C ALA A 216 1.91 1.03 -24.13
N VAL A 217 2.25 1.52 -22.93
CA VAL A 217 3.54 2.16 -22.62
C VAL A 217 4.59 1.14 -22.15
N ASP A 218 4.23 0.31 -21.16
CA ASP A 218 5.07 -0.77 -20.61
C ASP A 218 4.26 -2.08 -20.59
N PRO A 219 4.46 -2.98 -21.57
CA PRO A 219 3.72 -4.25 -21.64
C PRO A 219 3.90 -5.16 -20.41
N ARG A 220 4.96 -4.93 -19.62
CA ARG A 220 5.25 -5.68 -18.39
C ARG A 220 4.81 -4.98 -17.11
N ALA A 221 4.14 -3.82 -17.23
CA ALA A 221 3.61 -3.13 -16.08
C ALA A 221 2.53 -3.95 -15.36
N LEU A 222 2.52 -3.86 -14.04
CA LEU A 222 1.57 -4.52 -13.17
C LEU A 222 0.55 -3.50 -12.65
N ILE A 223 -0.72 -3.85 -12.74
CA ILE A 223 -1.82 -3.06 -12.18
C ILE A 223 -2.24 -3.69 -10.86
N ALA A 224 -2.17 -2.90 -9.79
CA ALA A 224 -2.66 -3.30 -8.47
C ALA A 224 -4.02 -2.66 -8.19
N THR A 225 -4.91 -3.42 -7.56
CA THR A 225 -6.15 -2.83 -7.04
C THR A 225 -5.84 -1.72 -6.03
N GLY A 226 -6.71 -0.77 -5.84
CA GLY A 226 -6.66 0.14 -4.69
C GLY A 226 -6.80 -0.66 -3.39
N GLY A 227 -6.05 -0.31 -2.34
CA GLY A 227 -6.00 -1.10 -1.13
C GLY A 227 -7.39 -1.34 -0.51
N LEU A 228 -7.94 -2.53 -0.73
CA LEU A 228 -9.24 -2.90 -0.18
C LEU A 228 -9.15 -3.03 1.34
N THR A 229 -9.96 -2.28 2.06
CA THR A 229 -9.87 -2.20 3.52
C THR A 229 -10.98 -2.97 4.23
N ASN A 230 -10.78 -3.25 5.52
CA ASN A 230 -11.81 -3.80 6.38
C ASN A 230 -12.65 -2.65 6.96
N GLY A 231 -13.70 -2.27 6.25
CA GLY A 231 -14.70 -1.31 6.69
C GLY A 231 -16.06 -1.97 6.93
N SER A 232 -17.14 -1.26 6.61
CA SER A 232 -18.49 -1.83 6.58
C SER A 232 -18.61 -3.02 5.63
N VAL A 233 -17.86 -2.98 4.52
CA VAL A 233 -17.68 -4.10 3.61
C VAL A 233 -16.25 -4.63 3.77
N PRO A 234 -16.07 -5.89 4.22
CA PRO A 234 -14.74 -6.48 4.36
C PRO A 234 -13.97 -6.55 3.03
N ALA A 235 -12.65 -6.44 3.09
CA ALA A 235 -11.75 -6.44 1.92
C ALA A 235 -12.03 -7.60 0.94
N TRP A 236 -12.24 -8.82 1.44
CA TRP A 236 -12.53 -10.00 0.61
C TRP A 236 -13.91 -9.95 -0.04
N THR A 237 -14.90 -9.32 0.62
CA THR A 237 -16.23 -9.10 0.03
C THR A 237 -16.17 -8.05 -1.07
N ALA A 238 -15.44 -6.97 -0.84
CA ALA A 238 -15.19 -5.95 -1.87
C ALA A 238 -14.49 -6.56 -3.10
N LEU A 239 -13.47 -7.40 -2.88
CA LEU A 239 -12.80 -8.12 -3.96
C LEU A 239 -13.76 -9.05 -4.72
N ARG A 240 -14.66 -9.75 -4.01
CA ARG A 240 -15.68 -10.59 -4.65
C ARG A 240 -16.59 -9.78 -5.56
N ARG A 241 -17.05 -8.59 -5.12
CA ARG A 241 -17.87 -7.67 -5.95
C ARG A 241 -17.12 -7.24 -7.21
N ILE A 242 -15.81 -6.93 -7.12
CA ILE A 242 -14.98 -6.63 -8.29
C ILE A 242 -14.98 -7.79 -9.29
N TYR A 243 -14.84 -9.03 -8.84
CA TYR A 243 -14.90 -10.20 -9.72
C TYR A 243 -16.30 -10.41 -10.33
N GLU A 244 -17.34 -10.21 -9.55
CA GLU A 244 -18.75 -10.33 -9.99
C GLU A 244 -19.10 -9.28 -11.06
N ALA A 245 -18.54 -8.08 -10.95
CA ALA A 245 -18.62 -7.04 -11.99
C ALA A 245 -17.69 -7.31 -13.20
N GLY A 246 -17.11 -8.50 -13.31
CA GLY A 246 -16.26 -8.90 -14.44
C GLY A 246 -14.83 -8.35 -14.37
N GLY A 247 -14.33 -7.99 -13.20
CA GLY A 247 -12.99 -7.44 -13.02
C GLY A 247 -11.83 -8.44 -13.20
N ARG A 248 -12.11 -9.73 -13.47
CA ARG A 248 -11.06 -10.72 -13.75
C ARG A 248 -10.21 -10.29 -14.96
N GLY A 249 -8.89 -10.29 -14.80
CA GLY A 249 -7.96 -9.90 -15.86
C GLY A 249 -7.72 -8.39 -15.99
N SER A 250 -8.40 -7.56 -15.18
CA SER A 250 -8.17 -6.10 -15.17
C SER A 250 -7.08 -5.65 -14.19
N PHE A 251 -6.57 -6.56 -13.35
CA PHE A 251 -5.47 -6.31 -12.42
C PHE A 251 -4.54 -7.52 -12.30
N ASP A 252 -3.33 -7.29 -11.85
CA ASP A 252 -2.23 -8.26 -11.73
C ASP A 252 -1.84 -8.50 -10.26
N VAL A 253 -2.22 -7.60 -9.36
CA VAL A 253 -1.92 -7.63 -7.91
C VAL A 253 -3.18 -7.24 -7.14
N VAL A 254 -3.50 -8.01 -6.12
CA VAL A 254 -4.54 -7.64 -5.15
C VAL A 254 -3.90 -6.89 -3.99
N ALA A 255 -4.20 -5.61 -3.83
CA ALA A 255 -3.78 -4.82 -2.70
C ALA A 255 -4.88 -4.79 -1.61
N ILE A 256 -4.47 -4.94 -0.36
CA ILE A 256 -5.39 -4.91 0.80
C ILE A 256 -4.82 -4.07 1.94
N HIS A 257 -5.73 -3.50 2.74
CA HIS A 257 -5.45 -2.80 4.01
C HIS A 257 -6.15 -3.56 5.15
N PRO A 258 -5.54 -4.62 5.69
CA PRO A 258 -6.16 -5.50 6.66
C PRO A 258 -6.09 -4.92 8.07
N TYR A 259 -6.68 -3.76 8.31
CA TYR A 259 -6.74 -3.15 9.64
C TYR A 259 -7.57 -4.02 10.59
N THR A 260 -6.92 -4.53 11.61
CA THR A 260 -7.49 -5.42 12.62
C THR A 260 -6.78 -5.25 13.96
N ARG A 261 -7.31 -5.87 15.02
CA ARG A 261 -6.73 -5.79 16.37
C ARG A 261 -5.45 -6.59 16.60
N SER A 262 -5.08 -7.50 15.68
CA SER A 262 -3.97 -8.44 15.93
C SER A 262 -3.36 -9.00 14.65
N ALA A 263 -2.16 -9.54 14.74
CA ALA A 263 -1.50 -10.26 13.66
C ALA A 263 -2.35 -11.44 13.12
N ALA A 264 -3.07 -12.14 13.99
CA ALA A 264 -3.96 -13.22 13.59
C ALA A 264 -5.14 -12.70 12.74
N GLY A 265 -5.71 -11.54 13.09
CA GLY A 265 -6.75 -10.89 12.31
C GLY A 265 -6.25 -10.43 10.93
N VAL A 266 -5.05 -9.86 10.87
CA VAL A 266 -4.39 -9.54 9.58
C VAL A 266 -4.28 -10.80 8.70
N LEU A 267 -3.77 -11.90 9.26
CA LEU A 267 -3.64 -13.15 8.53
C LEU A 267 -5.00 -13.73 8.11
N ALA A 268 -6.04 -13.60 8.95
CA ALA A 268 -7.39 -14.05 8.61
C ALA A 268 -7.95 -13.30 7.38
N THR A 269 -7.72 -11.98 7.28
CA THR A 269 -8.08 -11.18 6.11
C THR A 269 -7.34 -11.66 4.86
N VAL A 270 -6.02 -11.91 4.94
CA VAL A 270 -5.23 -12.44 3.81
C VAL A 270 -5.78 -13.81 3.37
N ARG A 271 -6.08 -14.72 4.30
CA ARG A 271 -6.65 -16.03 3.99
C ARG A 271 -8.03 -15.93 3.32
N ALA A 272 -8.89 -15.02 3.81
CA ALA A 272 -10.19 -14.78 3.20
C ALA A 272 -10.04 -14.22 1.77
N THR A 273 -9.15 -13.26 1.56
CA THR A 273 -8.81 -12.73 0.24
C THR A 273 -8.28 -13.82 -0.69
N ARG A 274 -7.36 -14.69 -0.22
CA ARG A 274 -6.84 -15.83 -1.00
C ARG A 274 -7.94 -16.81 -1.40
N ARG A 275 -8.90 -17.10 -0.51
CA ARG A 275 -10.05 -17.95 -0.87
C ARG A 275 -10.86 -17.36 -2.02
N VAL A 276 -11.09 -16.06 -2.04
CA VAL A 276 -11.81 -15.37 -3.12
C VAL A 276 -11.04 -15.50 -4.45
N THR A 277 -9.73 -15.18 -4.46
CA THR A 277 -8.93 -15.28 -5.69
C THR A 277 -8.85 -16.74 -6.20
N ALA A 278 -8.72 -17.71 -5.29
CA ALA A 278 -8.66 -19.12 -5.64
C ALA A 278 -9.97 -19.63 -6.25
N ALA A 279 -11.12 -19.23 -5.69
CA ALA A 279 -12.44 -19.56 -6.21
C ALA A 279 -12.70 -18.97 -7.62
N ARG A 280 -11.97 -17.92 -7.99
CA ARG A 280 -12.03 -17.28 -9.31
C ARG A 280 -10.91 -17.74 -10.27
N GLY A 281 -10.22 -18.84 -9.94
CA GLY A 281 -9.15 -19.43 -10.77
C GLY A 281 -7.82 -18.66 -10.74
N GLN A 282 -7.64 -17.70 -9.82
CA GLN A 282 -6.41 -16.90 -9.67
C GLN A 282 -5.64 -17.26 -8.38
N ARG A 283 -5.30 -18.55 -8.24
CA ARG A 283 -4.62 -19.08 -7.04
C ARG A 283 -3.24 -18.47 -6.79
N THR A 284 -2.56 -17.97 -7.82
CA THR A 284 -1.18 -17.49 -7.76
C THR A 284 -1.07 -15.97 -7.80
N ILE A 285 -2.18 -15.24 -8.02
CA ILE A 285 -2.12 -13.77 -8.05
C ILE A 285 -1.54 -13.23 -6.73
N PRO A 286 -0.53 -12.33 -6.78
CA PRO A 286 0.07 -11.78 -5.57
C PRO A 286 -0.95 -11.00 -4.74
N ILE A 287 -0.90 -11.17 -3.41
CA ILE A 287 -1.60 -10.32 -2.45
C ILE A 287 -0.56 -9.44 -1.78
N VAL A 288 -0.70 -8.12 -1.86
CA VAL A 288 0.20 -7.16 -1.23
C VAL A 288 -0.57 -6.37 -0.18
N LEU A 289 -0.03 -6.33 1.03
CA LEU A 289 -0.57 -5.49 2.09
C LEU A 289 0.04 -4.10 1.93
N THR A 290 -0.64 -3.23 1.19
CA THR A 290 -0.11 -1.89 0.89
C THR A 290 -0.22 -0.94 2.08
N GLU A 291 -1.04 -1.30 3.07
CA GLU A 291 -1.04 -0.70 4.40
C GLU A 291 -1.34 -1.75 5.47
N VAL A 292 -0.61 -1.68 6.56
CA VAL A 292 -0.89 -2.37 7.81
C VAL A 292 -0.41 -1.50 8.96
N ALA A 293 -1.25 -1.31 9.99
CA ALA A 293 -0.89 -0.54 11.17
C ALA A 293 -1.70 -0.94 12.39
N PHE A 294 -1.25 -0.43 13.53
CA PHE A 294 -1.98 -0.37 14.79
C PHE A 294 -1.80 1.04 15.37
N SER A 295 -2.87 1.62 15.87
CA SER A 295 -2.81 2.90 16.58
C SER A 295 -2.08 2.74 17.91
N SER A 296 -1.32 3.75 18.31
CA SER A 296 -0.66 3.79 19.61
C SER A 296 -1.18 4.94 20.47
N SER A 297 -2.45 5.32 20.30
CA SER A 297 -3.01 6.44 21.03
C SER A 297 -3.17 6.17 22.52
N GLY A 298 -3.25 4.90 22.94
CA GLY A 298 -3.48 4.54 24.33
C GLY A 298 -4.82 5.03 24.87
N GLY A 299 -5.80 5.29 23.98
CA GLY A 299 -7.10 5.84 24.32
C GLY A 299 -7.27 7.34 24.03
N ASP A 300 -6.20 8.05 23.65
CA ASP A 300 -6.25 9.50 23.41
C ASP A 300 -6.98 9.90 22.11
N SER A 301 -7.11 8.96 21.14
CA SER A 301 -7.85 9.23 19.91
C SER A 301 -9.35 9.29 20.19
N PRO A 302 -10.09 10.30 19.66
CA PRO A 302 -11.55 10.33 19.74
C PRO A 302 -12.21 9.09 19.14
N ASP A 303 -11.55 8.50 18.15
CA ASP A 303 -11.97 7.26 17.51
C ASP A 303 -11.64 6.01 18.36
N ALA A 304 -10.94 6.16 19.48
CA ALA A 304 -10.51 5.03 20.31
C ALA A 304 -11.65 4.11 20.70
N ARG A 305 -12.85 4.64 20.93
CA ARG A 305 -14.06 3.83 21.22
C ARG A 305 -14.50 3.01 19.99
N ARG A 306 -14.51 3.62 18.81
CA ARG A 306 -14.92 2.99 17.55
C ARG A 306 -13.87 1.98 17.06
N PHE A 307 -12.59 2.31 17.25
CA PHE A 307 -11.46 1.51 16.84
C PHE A 307 -10.66 0.97 18.03
N ALA A 308 -11.27 0.85 19.21
CA ALA A 308 -10.63 0.42 20.44
C ALA A 308 -9.84 -0.91 20.28
N THR A 309 -10.30 -1.77 19.39
CA THR A 309 -9.62 -3.04 19.11
C THR A 309 -8.34 -2.88 18.28
N TRP A 310 -8.15 -1.75 17.57
CA TRP A 310 -6.95 -1.44 16.77
C TRP A 310 -5.96 -0.61 17.58
N ASP A 311 -6.45 0.06 18.61
CA ASP A 311 -5.63 0.92 19.45
C ASP A 311 -4.83 0.12 20.48
N THR A 312 -3.70 0.68 20.88
CA THR A 312 -2.81 0.13 21.89
C THR A 312 -1.82 1.21 22.34
N THR A 313 -0.86 0.84 23.20
CA THR A 313 0.27 1.71 23.57
C THR A 313 1.36 1.68 22.51
N GLU A 314 2.36 2.59 22.57
CA GLU A 314 3.54 2.56 21.67
C GLU A 314 4.30 1.22 21.77
N ARG A 315 4.39 0.63 22.97
CA ARG A 315 5.00 -0.72 23.16
C ARG A 315 4.14 -1.80 22.53
N GLY A 316 2.82 -1.75 22.74
CA GLY A 316 1.89 -2.69 22.11
C GLY A 316 1.89 -2.59 20.60
N GLN A 317 2.04 -1.39 20.01
CA GLN A 317 2.23 -1.19 18.58
C GLN A 317 3.49 -1.92 18.08
N ALA A 318 4.60 -1.78 18.78
CA ALA A 318 5.86 -2.46 18.44
C ALA A 318 5.72 -3.99 18.47
N ASP A 319 5.06 -4.54 19.49
CA ASP A 319 4.86 -5.98 19.63
C ASP A 319 3.91 -6.54 18.56
N ARG A 320 2.83 -5.82 18.25
CA ARG A 320 1.90 -6.20 17.17
C ARG A 320 2.59 -6.12 15.79
N LEU A 321 3.44 -5.12 15.54
CA LEU A 321 4.25 -5.03 14.33
C LEU A 321 5.14 -6.27 14.16
N ARG A 322 5.93 -6.60 15.18
CA ARG A 322 6.83 -7.76 15.17
C ARG A 322 6.08 -9.05 14.87
N SER A 323 4.99 -9.29 15.61
CA SER A 323 4.16 -10.48 15.45
C SER A 323 3.56 -10.57 14.04
N THR A 324 3.07 -9.46 13.49
CA THR A 324 2.47 -9.39 12.16
C THR A 324 3.50 -9.69 11.07
N PHE A 325 4.66 -9.04 11.10
CA PHE A 325 5.67 -9.21 10.06
C PHE A 325 6.23 -10.63 10.06
N ARG A 326 6.52 -11.21 11.24
CA ARG A 326 6.96 -12.60 11.35
C ARG A 326 5.90 -13.58 10.82
N LEU A 327 4.64 -13.35 11.15
CA LEU A 327 3.54 -14.21 10.72
C LEU A 327 3.35 -14.17 9.20
N LEU A 328 3.34 -12.97 8.62
CA LEU A 328 3.22 -12.78 7.17
C LEU A 328 4.40 -13.37 6.41
N ALA A 329 5.63 -13.16 6.89
CA ALA A 329 6.83 -13.73 6.29
C ALA A 329 6.79 -15.28 6.27
N ARG A 330 6.37 -15.91 7.37
CA ARG A 330 6.20 -17.37 7.44
C ARG A 330 5.15 -17.88 6.48
N GLN A 331 4.03 -17.18 6.33
CA GLN A 331 2.89 -17.61 5.51
C GLN A 331 2.97 -17.15 4.03
N ARG A 332 4.01 -16.40 3.65
CA ARG A 332 4.08 -15.72 2.35
C ARG A 332 3.94 -16.64 1.15
N ARG A 333 4.61 -17.81 1.17
CA ARG A 333 4.58 -18.75 0.05
C ARG A 333 3.22 -19.41 -0.06
N ALA A 334 2.69 -19.92 1.04
CA ALA A 334 1.40 -20.61 1.07
C ALA A 334 0.23 -19.70 0.65
N LEU A 335 0.31 -18.41 0.98
CA LEU A 335 -0.75 -17.44 0.70
C LEU A 335 -0.42 -16.47 -0.45
N GLY A 336 0.73 -16.62 -1.13
CA GLY A 336 1.13 -15.73 -2.21
C GLY A 336 1.24 -14.27 -1.79
N ILE A 337 1.78 -14.00 -0.58
CA ILE A 337 1.98 -12.64 -0.08
C ILE A 337 3.21 -12.06 -0.76
N GLY A 338 2.99 -11.03 -1.59
CA GLY A 338 4.05 -10.36 -2.36
C GLY A 338 4.81 -9.28 -1.60
N GLY A 339 4.22 -8.71 -0.55
CA GLY A 339 4.84 -7.67 0.25
C GLY A 339 3.94 -7.11 1.33
N VAL A 340 4.54 -6.34 2.23
CA VAL A 340 3.84 -5.65 3.32
C VAL A 340 4.46 -4.27 3.55
N SER A 341 3.63 -3.22 3.58
CA SER A 341 4.02 -1.86 3.92
C SER A 341 3.39 -1.44 5.24
N TRP A 342 4.21 -0.89 6.12
CA TRP A 342 3.70 -0.29 7.35
C TRP A 342 3.10 1.10 7.06
N TYR A 343 1.94 1.37 7.58
CA TYR A 343 1.30 2.68 7.57
C TYR A 343 1.47 3.33 8.95
N THR A 344 2.21 4.38 9.11
CA THR A 344 3.01 5.16 8.18
C THR A 344 4.43 5.38 8.75
N TRP A 345 5.35 5.98 7.98
CA TRP A 345 6.70 6.30 8.48
C TRP A 345 6.66 7.37 9.58
N LEU A 346 5.89 8.44 9.33
CA LEU A 346 5.80 9.60 10.21
C LEU A 346 4.35 10.06 10.32
N SER A 347 3.80 10.02 11.51
CA SER A 347 2.45 10.53 11.79
C SER A 347 2.49 11.93 12.41
N PRO A 348 1.45 12.77 12.18
CA PRO A 348 1.39 14.12 12.73
C PRO A 348 1.25 14.15 14.26
N GLN A 349 0.61 13.13 14.82
CA GLN A 349 0.28 12.98 16.25
C GLN A 349 -0.25 14.28 16.91
N ALA A 350 -1.25 14.88 16.30
CA ALA A 350 -2.02 15.93 16.96
C ALA A 350 -2.88 15.33 18.07
N ARG A 351 -2.92 15.96 19.24
CA ARG A 351 -3.84 15.57 20.32
C ARG A 351 -5.28 15.51 19.79
N ARG A 352 -6.01 14.44 20.13
CA ARG A 352 -7.39 14.19 19.70
C ARG A 352 -7.57 14.02 18.17
N ALA A 353 -6.51 13.71 17.45
CA ALA A 353 -6.62 13.31 16.05
C ALA A 353 -7.16 11.87 15.91
N ASN A 354 -7.58 11.51 14.70
CA ASN A 354 -8.05 10.17 14.41
C ASN A 354 -6.96 9.09 14.67
N TRP A 355 -7.35 7.83 14.65
CA TRP A 355 -6.48 6.70 14.94
C TRP A 355 -5.21 6.65 14.07
N SER A 356 -5.31 7.08 12.80
CA SER A 356 -4.20 7.05 11.83
C SER A 356 -3.05 7.99 12.21
N SER A 357 -3.37 9.08 12.91
CA SER A 357 -2.38 10.03 13.44
C SER A 357 -1.48 9.43 14.52
N TYR A 358 -1.77 8.23 15.01
CA TYR A 358 -0.94 7.51 15.96
C TYR A 358 -0.31 6.25 15.36
N ALA A 359 -0.50 5.99 14.06
CA ALA A 359 -0.02 4.78 13.39
C ALA A 359 1.47 4.80 13.03
N GLY A 360 2.10 5.97 12.97
CA GLY A 360 3.48 6.14 12.53
C GLY A 360 4.52 5.35 13.32
N LEU A 361 5.61 4.96 12.65
CA LEU A 361 6.84 4.47 13.29
C LEU A 361 7.56 5.58 14.06
N SER A 362 7.31 6.81 13.67
CA SER A 362 7.74 8.04 14.31
C SER A 362 6.57 9.02 14.38
N ARG A 363 6.67 10.02 15.21
CA ARG A 363 5.68 11.10 15.31
C ARG A 363 6.33 12.47 15.20
N LEU A 364 5.60 13.42 14.64
CA LEU A 364 5.98 14.82 14.65
C LEU A 364 5.45 15.46 15.95
N SER A 365 6.31 16.17 16.67
CA SER A 365 5.98 16.90 17.89
C SER A 365 6.58 18.31 17.78
N GLY A 366 5.74 19.28 17.40
CA GLY A 366 6.26 20.56 16.86
C GLY A 366 7.15 20.26 15.66
N ASP A 367 8.34 20.87 15.61
CA ASP A 367 9.32 20.65 14.53
C ASP A 367 10.22 19.41 14.74
N ARG A 368 10.01 18.67 15.83
CA ARG A 368 10.86 17.54 16.20
C ARG A 368 10.23 16.21 15.79
N ILE A 369 11.04 15.34 15.18
CA ILE A 369 10.64 13.96 14.90
C ILE A 369 11.06 13.07 16.07
N VAL A 370 10.05 12.54 16.77
CA VAL A 370 10.23 11.62 17.90
C VAL A 370 10.11 10.19 17.38
N ARG A 371 11.14 9.37 17.66
CA ARG A 371 11.17 7.94 17.26
C ARG A 371 10.41 7.11 18.26
N LYS A 372 9.49 6.28 17.79
CA LYS A 372 8.72 5.38 18.64
C LYS A 372 9.43 4.02 18.75
N PRO A 373 9.13 3.20 19.79
CA PRO A 373 9.66 1.83 19.91
C PRO A 373 9.38 0.98 18.65
N ALA A 374 8.28 1.24 17.95
CA ALA A 374 7.91 0.58 16.71
C ALA A 374 8.98 0.73 15.60
N LEU A 375 9.72 1.85 15.53
CA LEU A 375 10.78 2.03 14.54
C LEU A 375 11.96 1.07 14.78
N LEU A 376 12.41 0.94 16.02
CA LEU A 376 13.46 -0.02 16.37
C LEU A 376 13.00 -1.46 16.08
N THR A 377 11.76 -1.77 16.45
CA THR A 377 11.15 -3.08 16.18
C THR A 377 11.04 -3.36 14.69
N TYR A 378 10.61 -2.39 13.88
CA TYR A 378 10.58 -2.51 12.40
C TYR A 378 11.99 -2.88 11.89
N ARG A 379 13.00 -2.09 12.24
CA ARG A 379 14.38 -2.28 11.78
C ARG A 379 14.92 -3.66 12.16
N THR A 380 14.74 -4.09 13.42
CA THR A 380 15.27 -5.38 13.91
C THR A 380 14.54 -6.56 13.25
N THR A 381 13.21 -6.49 13.14
CA THR A 381 12.38 -7.54 12.53
C THR A 381 12.66 -7.69 11.03
N VAL A 382 12.75 -6.57 10.30
CA VAL A 382 13.09 -6.60 8.88
C VAL A 382 14.46 -7.19 8.66
N ARG A 383 15.46 -6.80 9.47
CA ARG A 383 16.82 -7.36 9.38
C ARG A 383 16.85 -8.86 9.66
N GLU A 384 16.12 -9.31 10.68
CA GLU A 384 16.00 -10.74 11.03
C GLU A 384 15.43 -11.56 9.86
N LEU A 385 14.33 -11.08 9.25
CA LEU A 385 13.60 -11.81 8.23
C LEU A 385 14.20 -11.69 6.82
N SER A 386 15.14 -10.78 6.61
CA SER A 386 15.85 -10.58 5.33
C SER A 386 17.21 -11.31 5.27
N ARG A 387 17.68 -11.88 6.37
CA ARG A 387 18.89 -12.71 6.46
C ARG A 387 18.57 -14.16 6.12
#